data_9c82c3fec6d218585497d3f89083ba92
#
_entry.id   9c82c3fec6d218585497d3f89083ba92
#
_cell.length_a   1.000
_cell.length_b   1.000
_cell.length_c   1.000
_cell.angle_alpha   90.00
_cell.angle_beta   90.00
_cell.angle_gamma   90.00
#
_symmetry.space_group_name_H-M   'P 1'
#
loop_
_entity.id
_entity.type
_entity.pdbx_description
1 polymer ?
#
loop_
_entity_poly.entity_id
_entity_poly.type
_entity_poly.pdbx_seq_one_letter_code
_entity_poly.pdbx_strand_id
1 'polypeptide(L)' 'MDKDEFSRQARDATQSLYRVACAYLASPPDRDDAVQEALLRAWEKRRTLREEQYFKTWLTRILIRV' A
#
# COMPACT_ATOMS: atom_id res chain seq x y z
N MET A 1 -12.45 8.07 -5.21
CA MET A 1 -12.02 7.96 -3.79
C MET A 1 -11.39 9.27 -3.38
N ASP A 2 -11.93 9.90 -2.34
CA ASP A 2 -11.36 11.15 -1.84
C ASP A 2 -10.21 10.88 -0.86
N LYS A 3 -9.57 11.95 -0.38
CA LYS A 3 -8.41 11.86 0.49
C LYS A 3 -8.72 11.14 1.80
N ASP A 4 -9.87 11.44 2.41
CA ASP A 4 -10.24 10.84 3.69
C ASP A 4 -10.49 9.34 3.55
N GLU A 5 -11.18 8.95 2.50
CA GLU A 5 -11.45 7.54 2.22
C GLU A 5 -10.17 6.80 1.90
N PHE A 6 -9.28 7.40 1.12
CA PHE A 6 -7.98 6.81 0.83
C PHE A 6 -7.19 6.59 2.11
N SER A 7 -7.11 7.61 2.96
CA SER A 7 -6.35 7.53 4.22
C SER A 7 -6.90 6.44 5.13
N ARG A 8 -8.22 6.32 5.22
CA ARG A 8 -8.86 5.30 6.04
C ARG A 8 -8.54 3.90 5.55
N GLN A 9 -8.69 3.68 4.26
CA GLN A 9 -8.41 2.36 3.68
C GLN A 9 -6.92 2.03 3.71
N ALA A 10 -6.06 3.02 3.54
CA ALA A 10 -4.62 2.82 3.65
C ALA A 10 -4.23 2.39 5.06
N ARG A 11 -4.80 3.02 6.09
CA ARG A 11 -4.54 2.62 7.47
C ARG A 11 -4.99 1.19 7.73
N ASP A 12 -6.19 0.85 7.26
CA ASP A 12 -6.74 -0.50 7.44
C ASP A 12 -5.87 -1.55 6.77
N ALA A 13 -5.22 -1.20 5.66
CA ALA A 13 -4.39 -2.12 4.89
C ALA A 13 -2.94 -2.19 5.37
N THR A 14 -2.50 -1.27 6.22
CA THR A 14 -1.08 -1.14 6.60
C THR A 14 -0.50 -2.43 7.17
N GLN A 15 -1.22 -3.09 8.06
CA GLN A 15 -0.74 -4.32 8.68
C GLN A 15 -0.54 -5.43 7.64
N SER A 16 -1.46 -5.53 6.69
CA SER A 16 -1.33 -6.50 5.60
C SER A 16 -0.12 -6.20 4.73
N LEU A 17 0.14 -4.92 4.46
CA LEU A 17 1.30 -4.51 3.69
C LEU A 17 2.60 -4.89 4.39
N TYR A 18 2.67 -4.70 5.71
CA TYR A 18 3.84 -5.10 6.48
C TYR A 18 4.08 -6.60 6.44
N ARG A 19 3.01 -7.40 6.49
CA ARG A 19 3.14 -8.85 6.37
C ARG A 19 3.73 -9.26 5.03
N VAL A 20 3.29 -8.61 3.97
CA VAL A 20 3.82 -8.86 2.63
C VAL A 20 5.28 -8.43 2.56
N ALA A 21 5.60 -7.24 3.08
CA ALA A 21 6.97 -6.75 3.09
C ALA A 21 7.90 -7.68 3.87
N CYS A 22 7.43 -8.29 4.97
CA CYS A 22 8.20 -9.26 5.73
C CYS A 22 8.58 -10.49 4.92
N ALA A 23 7.77 -10.86 3.94
CA ALA A 23 8.06 -12.01 3.08
C ALA A 23 9.19 -11.72 2.09
N TYR A 24 9.42 -10.44 1.76
CA TYR A 24 10.41 -10.06 0.76
C TYR A 24 11.65 -9.37 1.33
N LEU A 25 11.54 -8.76 2.50
CA LEU A 25 12.62 -7.95 3.06
C LEU A 25 12.93 -8.39 4.49
N ALA A 26 14.20 -8.67 4.74
CA ALA A 26 14.64 -9.15 6.05
C ALA A 26 14.79 -8.03 7.08
N SER A 27 15.11 -6.82 6.63
CA SER A 27 15.41 -5.69 7.53
C SER A 27 14.14 -4.91 7.87
N PRO A 28 13.83 -4.71 9.17
CA PRO A 28 12.68 -3.88 9.55
C PRO A 28 12.69 -2.47 8.96
N PRO A 29 13.81 -1.72 8.96
CA PRO A 29 13.82 -0.41 8.30
C PRO A 29 13.45 -0.48 6.83
N ASP A 30 13.90 -1.52 6.12
CA ASP A 30 13.58 -1.67 4.69
C ASP A 30 12.09 -1.94 4.50
N ARG A 31 11.47 -2.68 5.43
CA ARG A 31 10.02 -2.94 5.39
C ARG A 31 9.23 -1.65 5.56
N ASP A 32 9.64 -0.82 6.51
CA ASP A 32 9.00 0.48 6.75
C ASP A 32 9.09 1.36 5.51
N ASP A 33 10.28 1.44 4.93
CA ASP A 33 10.51 2.25 3.75
C ASP A 33 9.68 1.77 2.57
N ALA A 34 9.60 0.46 2.36
CA ALA A 34 8.83 -0.12 1.26
C ALA A 34 7.33 0.18 1.42
N VAL A 35 6.80 0.04 2.63
CA VAL A 35 5.39 0.31 2.88
C VAL A 35 5.07 1.79 2.67
N GLN A 36 5.92 2.68 3.17
CA GLN A 36 5.72 4.12 2.98
C GLN A 36 5.79 4.50 1.51
N GLU A 37 6.77 3.95 0.78
CA GLU A 37 6.90 4.21 -0.64
C GLU A 37 5.69 3.71 -1.42
N ALA A 38 5.17 2.52 -1.05
CA ALA A 38 3.98 1.97 -1.68
C ALA A 38 2.76 2.88 -1.47
N LEU A 39 2.59 3.40 -0.25
CA LEU A 39 1.49 4.29 0.06
C LEU A 39 1.58 5.60 -0.72
N LEU A 40 2.78 6.14 -0.84
CA LEU A 40 3.01 7.36 -1.61
C LEU A 40 2.69 7.15 -3.09
N ARG A 41 3.19 6.07 -3.68
CA ARG A 41 2.91 5.72 -5.07
C ARG A 41 1.43 5.47 -5.30
N ALA A 42 0.77 4.81 -4.34
CA ALA A 42 -0.66 4.56 -4.42
C ALA A 42 -1.44 5.88 -4.45
N TRP A 43 -1.06 6.83 -3.63
CA TRP A 43 -1.71 8.14 -3.64
C TRP A 43 -1.55 8.83 -5.00
N GLU A 44 -0.33 8.79 -5.56
CA GLU A 44 -0.07 9.37 -6.87
C GLU A 44 -0.88 8.70 -7.97
N LYS A 45 -1.11 7.39 -7.86
CA LYS A 45 -1.81 6.58 -8.86
C LYS A 45 -3.27 6.30 -8.51
N ARG A 46 -3.82 6.97 -7.53
CA ARG A 46 -5.16 6.66 -7.00
C ARG A 46 -6.25 6.68 -8.05
N ARG A 47 -6.08 7.46 -9.12
CA ARG A 47 -7.06 7.55 -10.19
C ARG A 47 -7.07 6.31 -11.09
N THR A 48 -6.04 5.48 -11.01
CA THR A 48 -5.99 4.25 -11.79
C THR A 48 -6.77 3.12 -11.14
N LEU A 49 -7.14 3.27 -9.86
CA LEU A 49 -7.98 2.29 -9.18
C LEU A 49 -9.43 2.48 -9.62
N ARG A 50 -9.98 1.50 -10.31
CA ARG A 50 -11.33 1.56 -10.85
C ARG A 50 -12.41 1.11 -9.88
N GLU A 51 -12.07 0.11 -9.04
CA GLU A 51 -13.01 -0.49 -8.10
C GLU A 51 -12.43 -0.40 -6.70
N GLU A 52 -13.08 0.36 -5.83
CA GLU A 52 -12.59 0.55 -4.45
C GLU A 52 -12.52 -0.75 -3.67
N GLN A 53 -13.35 -1.73 -3.98
CA GLN A 53 -13.32 -3.03 -3.32
C GLN A 53 -11.99 -3.77 -3.54
N TYR A 54 -11.24 -3.41 -4.57
CA TYR A 54 -9.95 -4.02 -4.86
C TYR A 54 -8.76 -3.18 -4.36
N PHE A 55 -9.02 -2.20 -3.50
CA PHE A 55 -7.99 -1.30 -3.00
C PHE A 55 -6.80 -2.06 -2.41
N LYS A 56 -7.07 -3.01 -1.53
CA LYS A 56 -6.00 -3.75 -0.85
C LYS A 56 -5.14 -4.56 -1.83
N THR A 57 -5.76 -5.24 -2.77
CA THR A 57 -5.05 -6.00 -3.79
C THR A 57 -4.21 -5.10 -4.67
N TRP A 58 -4.79 -3.99 -5.11
CA TRP A 58 -4.10 -3.00 -5.93
C TRP A 58 -2.90 -2.41 -5.20
N LEU A 59 -3.08 -2.05 -3.92
CA LEU A 59 -2.02 -1.50 -3.10
C LEU A 59 -0.89 -2.51 -2.88
N THR A 60 -1.24 -3.76 -2.65
CA THR A 60 -0.26 -4.84 -2.49
C THR A 60 0.59 -5.02 -3.74
N ARG A 61 -0.02 -4.92 -4.92
CA ARG A 61 0.73 -4.99 -6.17
C ARG A 61 1.72 -3.84 -6.31
N ILE A 62 1.34 -2.65 -5.88
CA ILE A 62 2.24 -1.50 -5.88
C ILE A 62 3.43 -1.77 -4.95
N LEU A 63 3.18 -2.31 -3.78
CA LEU A 63 4.23 -2.66 -2.82
C LEU A 63 5.24 -3.65 -3.42
N ILE A 64 4.76 -4.68 -4.07
CA ILE A 64 5.62 -5.72 -4.63
C ILE A 64 6.54 -5.16 -5.73
N ARG A 65 6.11 -4.12 -6.42
CA ARG A 65 6.88 -3.49 -7.51
C ARG A 65 7.82 -2.38 -7.04
N VAL A 66 7.73 -2.00 -5.79
CA VAL A 66 8.58 -0.95 -5.25
C VAL A 66 10.06 -1.33 -5.22
#